data_227c1fb26f6f3f6e78a00734f23bf6de
#
_entry.id   227c1fb26f6f3f6e78a00734f23bf6de
#
_cell.length_a   1.000
_cell.length_b   1.000
_cell.length_c   1.000
_cell.angle_alpha   90.00
_cell.angle_beta   90.00
_cell.angle_gamma   90.00
#
_symmetry.space_group_name_H-M   'P 1'
#
loop_
_entity.id
_entity.type
_entity.pdbx_description
1 polymer ?
#
loop_
_entity_poly.entity_id
_entity_poly.type
_entity_poly.pdbx_seq_one_letter_code
_entity_poly.pdbx_strand_id
1 'polypeptide(L)'
;MGNSNDLSNRINEAYSTLSKGQKLLASYITDNYDKAVFLTAAKLGEVVGVSESTVVRFATHLGYKGYPDFQKALEELVRNKLNSVQRMEVAYGRISQSKILESVLQSDAERIKESIEMIDPNAFDMAVETILNAKRIVCKGIRSCAPLAGFFAFYLNMMFDDVRLLSTNSSSELFEQMVRISKDDVIIGISFPRYSMRTLKAMEFANNRSAKVITLTDSVHSPMNLYSSCNLIAKSDMASIVDSLVAPLSVINALIVALCMKKQGEVVNTLEMLEDIWDEYQVYENDEINYIDDSMKMRYTRLGEKNE
;
A
#
# COMPACT_ATOMS: atom_id res chain seq x y z
N MET A 1 -1.42 25.65 3.53
CA MET A 1 -0.11 25.83 4.19
C MET A 1 0.65 24.55 3.99
N GLY A 2 1.77 24.59 3.22
CA GLY A 2 2.51 23.39 2.79
C GLY A 2 3.07 22.61 3.98
N ASN A 3 2.98 21.30 3.87
CA ASN A 3 3.49 20.37 4.87
C ASN A 3 5.00 20.53 5.06
N SER A 4 5.41 21.01 6.24
CA SER A 4 6.81 21.21 6.65
C SER A 4 7.61 19.91 6.85
N ASN A 5 7.10 18.77 6.42
CA ASN A 5 7.70 17.45 6.63
C ASN A 5 8.37 16.83 5.39
N ASP A 6 8.31 17.46 4.25
CA ASP A 6 9.04 16.98 3.07
C ASP A 6 10.53 17.35 3.21
N LEU A 7 11.43 16.40 2.98
CA LEU A 7 12.88 16.58 3.03
C LEU A 7 13.34 17.80 2.21
N SER A 8 12.76 18.03 1.03
CA SER A 8 13.04 19.20 0.20
C SER A 8 12.73 20.51 0.92
N ASN A 9 11.59 20.57 1.63
CA ASN A 9 11.20 21.75 2.40
C ASN A 9 12.13 21.98 3.58
N ARG A 10 12.48 20.92 4.33
CA ARG A 10 13.44 20.99 5.44
C ARG A 10 14.81 21.50 4.98
N ILE A 11 15.30 21.00 3.83
CA ILE A 11 16.57 21.50 3.24
C ILE A 11 16.45 22.98 2.91
N ASN A 12 15.37 23.40 2.27
CA ASN A 12 15.16 24.82 1.88
C ASN A 12 15.04 25.73 3.10
N GLU A 13 14.27 25.35 4.11
CA GLU A 13 14.10 26.12 5.34
C GLU A 13 15.41 26.24 6.14
N ALA A 14 16.17 25.16 6.24
CA ALA A 14 17.45 25.15 6.93
C ALA A 14 18.59 25.81 6.15
N TYR A 15 18.47 26.04 4.84
CA TYR A 15 19.58 26.38 3.95
C TYR A 15 20.38 27.60 4.39
N SER A 16 19.71 28.63 4.94
CA SER A 16 20.37 29.84 5.44
C SER A 16 21.30 29.59 6.64
N THR A 17 20.96 28.59 7.48
CA THR A 17 21.69 28.25 8.71
C THR A 17 22.77 27.18 8.50
N LEU A 18 22.80 26.54 7.31
CA LEU A 18 23.77 25.51 6.97
C LEU A 18 25.20 26.06 6.89
N SER A 19 26.17 25.32 7.40
CA SER A 19 27.59 25.56 7.18
C SER A 19 27.99 25.36 5.70
N LYS A 20 29.15 25.84 5.31
CA LYS A 20 29.64 25.70 3.92
C LYS A 20 29.63 24.25 3.43
N GLY A 21 30.11 23.30 4.23
CA GLY A 21 30.11 21.88 3.88
C GLY A 21 28.71 21.28 3.82
N GLN A 22 27.80 21.72 4.71
CA GLN A 22 26.40 21.29 4.68
C GLN A 22 25.63 21.87 3.49
N LYS A 23 25.97 23.08 3.01
CA LYS A 23 25.41 23.64 1.77
C LYS A 23 25.83 22.84 0.54
N LEU A 24 27.08 22.34 0.51
CA LEU A 24 27.53 21.44 -0.56
C LEU A 24 26.73 20.13 -0.56
N LEU A 25 26.49 19.56 0.62
CA LEU A 25 25.62 18.37 0.77
C LEU A 25 24.20 18.63 0.30
N ALA A 26 23.60 19.76 0.73
CA ALA A 26 22.26 20.15 0.33
C ALA A 26 22.13 20.28 -1.21
N SER A 27 23.08 20.99 -1.84
CA SER A 27 23.12 21.15 -3.30
C SER A 27 23.27 19.79 -3.99
N TYR A 28 24.27 18.99 -3.61
CA TYR A 28 24.50 17.68 -4.21
C TYR A 28 23.27 16.77 -4.11
N ILE A 29 22.64 16.69 -2.92
CA ILE A 29 21.46 15.87 -2.69
C ILE A 29 20.28 16.36 -3.52
N THR A 30 20.08 17.67 -3.64
CA THR A 30 19.00 18.24 -4.45
C THR A 30 19.17 17.93 -5.94
N ASP A 31 20.39 17.99 -6.43
CA ASP A 31 20.70 17.79 -7.86
C ASP A 31 20.87 16.32 -8.24
N ASN A 32 21.22 15.44 -7.26
CA ASN A 32 21.56 14.04 -7.48
C ASN A 32 20.89 13.12 -6.43
N TYR A 33 19.64 13.39 -6.09
CA TYR A 33 18.89 12.61 -5.09
C TYR A 33 18.84 11.11 -5.42
N ASP A 34 18.75 10.77 -6.70
CA ASP A 34 18.72 9.41 -7.24
C ASP A 34 20.02 8.64 -6.96
N LYS A 35 21.17 9.32 -6.85
CA LYS A 35 22.45 8.73 -6.50
C LYS A 35 22.71 8.80 -4.99
N ALA A 36 22.40 9.93 -4.38
CA ALA A 36 22.66 10.19 -2.96
C ALA A 36 21.99 9.16 -2.05
N VAL A 37 20.81 8.68 -2.40
CA VAL A 37 20.02 7.72 -1.62
C VAL A 37 20.76 6.39 -1.37
N PHE A 38 21.70 6.01 -2.24
CA PHE A 38 22.44 4.73 -2.13
C PHE A 38 23.79 4.87 -1.46
N LEU A 39 24.22 6.09 -1.15
CA LEU A 39 25.52 6.33 -0.55
C LEU A 39 25.42 6.15 0.97
N THR A 40 26.41 5.50 1.54
CA THR A 40 26.63 5.56 3.00
C THR A 40 27.08 6.96 3.38
N ALA A 41 26.99 7.34 4.67
CA ALA A 41 27.46 8.65 5.14
C ALA A 41 28.92 8.91 4.76
N ALA A 42 29.78 7.91 4.88
CA ALA A 42 31.19 7.99 4.49
C ALA A 42 31.34 8.24 2.98
N LYS A 43 30.61 7.48 2.14
CA LYS A 43 30.69 7.60 0.68
C LYS A 43 30.08 8.89 0.17
N LEU A 44 29.00 9.36 0.75
CA LEU A 44 28.40 10.67 0.45
C LEU A 44 29.38 11.80 0.80
N GLY A 45 30.06 11.68 1.97
CA GLY A 45 31.10 12.63 2.35
C GLY A 45 32.25 12.67 1.35
N GLU A 46 32.76 11.51 0.92
CA GLU A 46 33.80 11.38 -0.11
C GLU A 46 33.40 12.05 -1.42
N VAL A 47 32.20 11.76 -1.94
CA VAL A 47 31.69 12.28 -3.22
C VAL A 47 31.52 13.80 -3.18
N VAL A 48 31.06 14.35 -2.05
CA VAL A 48 30.81 15.80 -1.89
C VAL A 48 32.07 16.56 -1.44
N GLY A 49 33.12 15.84 -0.99
CA GLY A 49 34.35 16.46 -0.48
C GLY A 49 34.21 16.98 0.96
N VAL A 50 33.43 16.30 1.80
CA VAL A 50 33.26 16.63 3.23
C VAL A 50 33.49 15.40 4.11
N SER A 51 33.71 15.60 5.41
CA SER A 51 33.87 14.48 6.34
C SER A 51 32.53 13.76 6.60
N GLU A 52 32.57 12.46 6.90
CA GLU A 52 31.41 11.68 7.33
C GLU A 52 30.67 12.34 8.51
N SER A 53 31.43 12.88 9.47
CA SER A 53 30.84 13.59 10.62
C SER A 53 30.06 14.84 10.19
N THR A 54 30.41 15.46 9.06
CA THR A 54 29.66 16.59 8.49
C THR A 54 28.35 16.09 7.90
N VAL A 55 28.34 14.92 7.25
CA VAL A 55 27.13 14.29 6.72
C VAL A 55 26.16 13.92 7.85
N VAL A 56 26.65 13.30 8.93
CA VAL A 56 25.82 12.97 10.11
C VAL A 56 25.26 14.25 10.76
N ARG A 57 26.07 15.29 10.93
CA ARG A 57 25.60 16.59 11.46
C ARG A 57 24.62 17.29 10.54
N PHE A 58 24.73 17.13 9.24
CA PHE A 58 23.73 17.63 8.31
C PHE A 58 22.37 16.97 8.53
N ALA A 59 22.33 15.63 8.65
CA ALA A 59 21.10 14.90 8.95
C ALA A 59 20.45 15.37 10.27
N THR A 60 21.26 15.53 11.33
CA THR A 60 20.73 16.01 12.62
C THR A 60 20.31 17.47 12.59
N HIS A 61 20.95 18.32 11.79
CA HIS A 61 20.55 19.71 11.59
C HIS A 61 19.18 19.82 10.91
N LEU A 62 18.85 18.89 10.02
CA LEU A 62 17.54 18.79 9.37
C LEU A 62 16.47 18.13 10.27
N GLY A 63 16.80 17.79 11.54
CA GLY A 63 15.86 17.22 12.51
C GLY A 63 15.72 15.71 12.48
N TYR A 64 16.64 14.99 11.82
CA TYR A 64 16.69 13.52 11.83
C TYR A 64 17.53 13.01 13.00
N LYS A 65 17.25 11.79 13.49
CA LYS A 65 18.01 11.16 14.59
C LYS A 65 19.45 10.83 14.21
N GLY A 66 19.74 10.77 12.90
CA GLY A 66 21.07 10.50 12.34
C GLY A 66 20.95 10.21 10.84
N TYR A 67 22.08 9.80 10.24
CA TYR A 67 22.13 9.53 8.82
C TYR A 67 21.18 8.41 8.35
N PRO A 68 21.01 7.28 9.06
CA PRO A 68 20.06 6.24 8.64
C PRO A 68 18.62 6.73 8.57
N ASP A 69 18.20 7.59 9.50
CA ASP A 69 16.85 8.17 9.51
C ASP A 69 16.66 9.18 8.35
N PHE A 70 17.68 10.00 8.11
CA PHE A 70 17.74 10.89 6.94
C PHE A 70 17.71 10.11 5.63
N GLN A 71 18.45 9.00 5.52
CA GLN A 71 18.49 8.16 4.34
C GLN A 71 17.11 7.56 4.02
N LYS A 72 16.38 7.11 5.03
CA LYS A 72 14.98 6.67 4.87
C LYS A 72 14.09 7.77 4.30
N ALA A 73 14.19 9.00 4.82
CA ALA A 73 13.43 10.13 4.29
C ALA A 73 13.83 10.48 2.84
N LEU A 74 15.12 10.36 2.51
CA LEU A 74 15.62 10.52 1.16
C LEU A 74 15.09 9.41 0.23
N GLU A 75 15.02 8.18 0.72
CA GLU A 75 14.40 7.05 -0.01
C GLU A 75 12.93 7.32 -0.33
N GLU A 76 12.16 7.82 0.62
CA GLU A 76 10.75 8.19 0.40
C GLU A 76 10.61 9.30 -0.66
N LEU A 77 11.47 10.31 -0.62
CA LEU A 77 11.50 11.39 -1.62
C LEU A 77 11.79 10.85 -3.03
N VAL A 78 12.83 10.03 -3.13
CA VAL A 78 13.33 9.47 -4.41
C VAL A 78 12.29 8.55 -5.03
N ARG A 79 11.62 7.74 -4.21
CA ARG A 79 10.62 6.78 -4.63
C ARG A 79 9.50 7.40 -5.48
N ASN A 80 9.11 8.64 -5.18
CA ASN A 80 8.09 9.36 -5.92
C ASN A 80 8.61 9.98 -7.22
N LYS A 81 9.92 10.22 -7.33
CA LYS A 81 10.56 10.93 -8.46
C LYS A 81 11.21 9.98 -9.47
N LEU A 82 11.63 8.79 -9.07
CA LEU A 82 12.29 7.83 -9.97
C LEU A 82 11.37 7.36 -11.09
N ASN A 83 11.86 7.41 -12.32
CA ASN A 83 11.22 6.73 -13.44
C ASN A 83 11.48 5.21 -13.38
N SER A 84 10.83 4.44 -14.27
CA SER A 84 10.93 2.97 -14.22
C SER A 84 12.34 2.44 -14.49
N VAL A 85 13.14 3.13 -15.30
CA VAL A 85 14.53 2.75 -15.60
C VAL A 85 15.41 2.97 -14.37
N GLN A 86 15.32 4.13 -13.75
CA GLN A 86 16.05 4.45 -12.52
C GLN A 86 15.71 3.48 -11.38
N ARG A 87 14.44 3.05 -11.28
CA ARG A 87 14.01 2.01 -10.31
C ARG A 87 14.74 0.68 -10.54
N MET A 88 14.91 0.27 -11.79
CA MET A 88 15.67 -0.94 -12.12
C MET A 88 17.15 -0.80 -11.74
N GLU A 89 17.78 0.31 -12.07
CA GLU A 89 19.19 0.56 -11.73
C GLU A 89 19.43 0.49 -10.22
N VAL A 90 18.50 1.03 -9.45
CA VAL A 90 18.48 0.96 -7.99
C VAL A 90 18.41 -0.47 -7.48
N ALA A 91 17.51 -1.27 -8.02
CA ALA A 91 17.30 -2.64 -7.60
C ALA A 91 18.51 -3.53 -7.92
N TYR A 92 19.12 -3.36 -9.09
CA TYR A 92 20.32 -4.11 -9.48
C TYR A 92 21.52 -3.91 -8.55
N GLY A 93 21.61 -2.74 -7.89
CA GLY A 93 22.67 -2.46 -6.91
C GLY A 93 22.40 -3.02 -5.50
N ARG A 94 21.15 -3.39 -5.19
CA ARG A 94 20.74 -3.77 -3.82
C ARG A 94 20.59 -5.28 -3.60
N ILE A 95 20.17 -6.03 -4.62
CA ILE A 95 19.80 -7.43 -4.48
C ILE A 95 20.85 -8.31 -5.16
N SER A 96 21.52 -9.18 -4.38
CA SER A 96 22.37 -10.22 -4.95
C SER A 96 21.53 -11.23 -5.72
N GLN A 97 21.90 -11.49 -6.98
CA GLN A 97 21.19 -12.44 -7.84
C GLN A 97 21.02 -13.84 -7.22
N SER A 98 21.96 -14.27 -6.36
CA SER A 98 21.91 -15.56 -5.69
C SER A 98 20.93 -15.63 -4.50
N LYS A 99 20.39 -14.49 -4.02
CA LYS A 99 19.52 -14.41 -2.83
C LYS A 99 18.23 -13.64 -3.08
N ILE A 100 17.79 -13.54 -4.34
CA ILE A 100 16.60 -12.74 -4.70
C ILE A 100 15.36 -13.16 -3.90
N LEU A 101 15.06 -14.45 -3.87
CA LEU A 101 13.88 -14.98 -3.17
C LEU A 101 13.91 -14.62 -1.69
N GLU A 102 15.00 -14.93 -1.00
CA GLU A 102 15.16 -14.64 0.42
C GLU A 102 15.03 -13.14 0.71
N SER A 103 15.71 -12.30 -0.06
CA SER A 103 15.71 -10.85 0.10
C SER A 103 14.31 -10.24 -0.10
N VAL A 104 13.56 -10.70 -1.09
CA VAL A 104 12.19 -10.20 -1.35
C VAL A 104 11.26 -10.62 -0.23
N LEU A 105 11.26 -11.90 0.17
CA LEU A 105 10.39 -12.39 1.23
C LEU A 105 10.69 -11.73 2.59
N GLN A 106 11.96 -11.49 2.91
CA GLN A 106 12.35 -10.78 4.12
C GLN A 106 11.88 -9.32 4.10
N SER A 107 12.07 -8.62 2.96
CA SER A 107 11.59 -7.25 2.80
C SER A 107 10.07 -7.18 2.95
N ASP A 108 9.33 -8.09 2.35
CA ASP A 108 7.87 -8.17 2.47
C ASP A 108 7.42 -8.37 3.92
N ALA A 109 8.08 -9.28 4.65
CA ALA A 109 7.81 -9.52 6.07
C ALA A 109 8.07 -8.27 6.93
N GLU A 110 9.15 -7.52 6.63
CA GLU A 110 9.45 -6.25 7.31
C GLU A 110 8.36 -5.19 7.03
N ARG A 111 7.87 -5.07 5.78
CA ARG A 111 6.79 -4.13 5.43
C ARG A 111 5.48 -4.46 6.15
N ILE A 112 5.15 -5.73 6.34
CA ILE A 112 4.00 -6.14 7.15
C ILE A 112 4.20 -5.69 8.61
N LYS A 113 5.35 -5.94 9.22
CA LYS A 113 5.66 -5.52 10.60
C LYS A 113 5.57 -4.00 10.78
N GLU A 114 6.19 -3.23 9.89
CA GLU A 114 6.12 -1.76 9.92
C GLU A 114 4.67 -1.27 9.77
N SER A 115 3.87 -1.94 8.95
CA SER A 115 2.45 -1.57 8.77
C SER A 115 1.63 -1.82 10.02
N ILE A 116 1.90 -2.88 10.78
CA ILE A 116 1.25 -3.15 12.08
C ILE A 116 1.51 -1.99 13.06
N GLU A 117 2.74 -1.45 13.07
CA GLU A 117 3.12 -0.33 13.96
C GLU A 117 2.54 1.02 13.52
N MET A 118 2.20 1.17 12.24
CA MET A 118 1.78 2.45 11.66
C MET A 118 0.27 2.60 11.49
N ILE A 119 -0.46 1.51 11.35
CA ILE A 119 -1.92 1.57 11.21
C ILE A 119 -2.52 2.05 12.53
N ASP A 120 -3.32 3.12 12.44
CA ASP A 120 -4.16 3.56 13.54
C ASP A 120 -5.37 2.60 13.67
N PRO A 121 -5.52 1.88 14.80
CA PRO A 121 -6.66 1.00 15.02
C PRO A 121 -8.01 1.73 14.93
N ASN A 122 -8.08 3.00 15.37
CA ASN A 122 -9.31 3.78 15.26
C ASN A 122 -9.66 4.10 13.79
N ALA A 123 -8.66 4.36 12.95
CA ALA A 123 -8.88 4.56 11.53
C ALA A 123 -9.35 3.26 10.85
N PHE A 124 -8.82 2.12 11.28
CA PHE A 124 -9.26 0.80 10.80
C PHE A 124 -10.73 0.54 11.17
N ASP A 125 -11.10 0.72 12.44
CA ASP A 125 -12.48 0.54 12.92
C ASP A 125 -13.43 1.52 12.22
N MET A 126 -13.02 2.77 12.04
CA MET A 126 -13.79 3.77 11.28
C MET A 126 -14.00 3.34 9.82
N ALA A 127 -13.00 2.74 9.18
CA ALA A 127 -13.12 2.23 7.81
C ALA A 127 -14.14 1.09 7.76
N VAL A 128 -14.07 0.14 8.67
CA VAL A 128 -15.02 -0.98 8.79
C VAL A 128 -16.45 -0.45 8.97
N GLU A 129 -16.69 0.43 9.94
CA GLU A 129 -18.02 1.01 10.18
C GLU A 129 -18.52 1.83 8.99
N THR A 130 -17.64 2.57 8.31
CA THR A 130 -18.01 3.34 7.12
C THR A 130 -18.47 2.43 5.98
N ILE A 131 -17.79 1.30 5.76
CA ILE A 131 -18.15 0.31 4.74
C ILE A 131 -19.48 -0.37 5.10
N LEU A 132 -19.67 -0.77 6.37
CA LEU A 132 -20.89 -1.43 6.83
C LEU A 132 -22.15 -0.58 6.63
N ASN A 133 -22.02 0.75 6.83
CA ASN A 133 -23.14 1.69 6.75
C ASN A 133 -23.34 2.29 5.34
N ALA A 134 -22.49 1.92 4.37
CA ALA A 134 -22.60 2.46 3.02
C ALA A 134 -23.72 1.79 2.23
N LYS A 135 -24.51 2.61 1.51
CA LYS A 135 -25.51 2.13 0.56
C LYS A 135 -24.86 1.53 -0.69
N ARG A 136 -23.74 2.12 -1.11
CA ARG A 136 -22.93 1.68 -2.25
C ARG A 136 -21.46 1.77 -1.91
N ILE A 137 -20.70 0.76 -2.31
CA ILE A 137 -19.25 0.70 -2.14
C ILE A 137 -18.60 0.80 -3.52
N VAL A 138 -17.70 1.75 -3.69
CA VAL A 138 -16.97 1.95 -4.93
C VAL A 138 -15.48 1.69 -4.70
N CYS A 139 -14.90 0.74 -5.41
CA CYS A 139 -13.47 0.40 -5.33
C CYS A 139 -12.70 0.96 -6.53
N LYS A 140 -11.59 1.65 -6.28
CA LYS A 140 -10.72 2.22 -7.32
C LYS A 140 -9.26 1.98 -7.04
N GLY A 141 -8.60 1.29 -7.95
CA GLY A 141 -7.15 1.17 -8.07
C GLY A 141 -6.77 1.20 -9.54
N ILE A 142 -5.54 1.62 -9.87
CA ILE A 142 -5.05 1.67 -11.25
C ILE A 142 -3.69 1.00 -11.35
N ARG A 143 -3.39 0.37 -12.49
CA ARG A 143 -2.14 -0.36 -12.76
C ARG A 143 -1.95 -1.48 -11.73
N SER A 144 -0.81 -1.51 -10.99
CA SER A 144 -0.53 -2.53 -9.96
C SER A 144 -1.53 -2.53 -8.80
N CYS A 145 -2.23 -1.42 -8.55
CA CYS A 145 -3.29 -1.36 -7.53
C CYS A 145 -4.65 -1.84 -8.03
N ALA A 146 -4.86 -2.02 -9.35
CA ALA A 146 -6.12 -2.51 -9.88
C ALA A 146 -6.46 -3.94 -9.42
N PRO A 147 -5.52 -4.90 -9.42
CA PRO A 147 -5.75 -6.22 -8.83
C PRO A 147 -6.17 -6.18 -7.35
N LEU A 148 -5.59 -5.30 -6.53
CA LEU A 148 -5.99 -5.14 -5.13
C LEU A 148 -7.44 -4.64 -4.99
N ALA A 149 -7.81 -3.64 -5.79
CA ALA A 149 -9.18 -3.14 -5.82
C ALA A 149 -10.17 -4.21 -6.31
N GLY A 150 -9.77 -5.00 -7.32
CA GLY A 150 -10.55 -6.13 -7.82
C GLY A 150 -10.72 -7.24 -6.78
N PHE A 151 -9.63 -7.62 -6.12
CA PHE A 151 -9.65 -8.60 -5.05
C PHE A 151 -10.59 -8.17 -3.90
N PHE A 152 -10.48 -6.91 -3.48
CA PHE A 152 -11.35 -6.39 -2.43
C PHE A 152 -12.82 -6.35 -2.88
N ALA A 153 -13.10 -5.83 -4.07
CA ALA A 153 -14.44 -5.79 -4.62
C ALA A 153 -15.07 -7.19 -4.78
N PHE A 154 -14.27 -8.20 -5.13
CA PHE A 154 -14.72 -9.59 -5.22
C PHE A 154 -15.31 -10.09 -3.89
N TYR A 155 -14.57 -9.93 -2.78
CA TYR A 155 -15.07 -10.33 -1.47
C TYR A 155 -16.21 -9.46 -0.95
N LEU A 156 -16.17 -8.15 -1.24
CA LEU A 156 -17.27 -7.25 -0.86
C LEU A 156 -18.59 -7.63 -1.54
N ASN A 157 -18.57 -8.10 -2.79
CA ASN A 157 -19.77 -8.57 -3.50
C ASN A 157 -20.43 -9.82 -2.87
N MET A 158 -19.71 -10.55 -2.01
CA MET A 158 -20.30 -11.65 -1.25
C MET A 158 -21.06 -11.16 -0.01
N MET A 159 -20.89 -9.89 0.38
CA MET A 159 -21.40 -9.31 1.62
C MET A 159 -22.35 -8.13 1.42
N PHE A 160 -22.30 -7.48 0.23
CA PHE A 160 -23.02 -6.24 -0.03
C PHE A 160 -23.65 -6.24 -1.43
N ASP A 161 -24.84 -5.66 -1.56
CA ASP A 161 -25.64 -5.69 -2.80
C ASP A 161 -25.14 -4.74 -3.90
N ASP A 162 -24.58 -3.57 -3.56
CA ASP A 162 -24.10 -2.57 -4.56
C ASP A 162 -22.62 -2.27 -4.37
N VAL A 163 -21.78 -3.16 -4.92
CA VAL A 163 -20.32 -2.98 -4.97
C VAL A 163 -19.90 -2.73 -6.40
N ARG A 164 -19.13 -1.68 -6.65
CA ARG A 164 -18.67 -1.28 -7.98
C ARG A 164 -17.17 -1.17 -8.06
N LEU A 165 -16.57 -1.90 -8.97
CA LEU A 165 -15.17 -1.76 -9.33
C LEU A 165 -15.03 -0.79 -10.51
N LEU A 166 -14.39 0.36 -10.29
CA LEU A 166 -14.08 1.30 -11.37
C LEU A 166 -12.83 0.86 -12.13
N SER A 167 -13.01 0.02 -13.12
CA SER A 167 -11.92 -0.57 -13.93
C SER A 167 -11.51 0.27 -15.14
N THR A 168 -12.33 1.27 -15.51
CA THR A 168 -12.09 2.10 -16.71
C THR A 168 -10.80 2.89 -16.66
N ASN A 169 -10.15 3.02 -17.82
CA ASN A 169 -9.02 3.91 -18.07
C ASN A 169 -9.41 5.25 -18.71
N SER A 170 -10.67 5.43 -19.09
CA SER A 170 -11.21 6.69 -19.60
C SER A 170 -11.57 7.63 -18.44
N SER A 171 -11.20 8.90 -18.55
CA SER A 171 -11.57 9.89 -17.53
C SER A 171 -13.05 10.28 -17.60
N SER A 172 -13.63 10.34 -18.80
CA SER A 172 -15.06 10.63 -18.97
C SER A 172 -15.92 9.51 -18.40
N GLU A 173 -15.63 8.28 -18.78
CA GLU A 173 -16.34 7.08 -18.32
C GLU A 173 -16.23 6.92 -16.78
N LEU A 174 -15.10 7.29 -16.19
CA LEU A 174 -14.94 7.29 -14.74
C LEU A 174 -16.01 8.13 -14.06
N PHE A 175 -16.21 9.37 -14.52
CA PHE A 175 -17.21 10.27 -13.94
C PHE A 175 -18.65 9.85 -14.29
N GLU A 176 -18.89 9.27 -15.46
CA GLU A 176 -20.18 8.70 -15.85
C GLU A 176 -20.60 7.56 -14.91
N GLN A 177 -19.65 6.65 -14.57
CA GLN A 177 -19.90 5.56 -13.61
C GLN A 177 -20.13 6.08 -12.19
N MET A 178 -19.60 7.25 -11.85
CA MET A 178 -19.72 7.87 -10.52
C MET A 178 -20.80 8.96 -10.44
N VAL A 179 -21.53 9.26 -11.51
CA VAL A 179 -22.45 10.41 -11.57
C VAL A 179 -23.49 10.44 -10.46
N ARG A 180 -23.90 9.28 -9.95
CA ARG A 180 -24.91 9.10 -8.90
C ARG A 180 -24.33 8.87 -7.51
N ILE A 181 -23.01 9.07 -7.32
CA ILE A 181 -22.40 8.93 -6.00
C ILE A 181 -22.92 10.04 -5.07
N SER A 182 -23.21 9.70 -3.83
CA SER A 182 -23.89 10.55 -2.84
C SER A 182 -23.28 10.41 -1.45
N LYS A 183 -23.80 11.15 -0.49
CA LYS A 183 -23.40 11.12 0.93
C LYS A 183 -23.57 9.76 1.61
N ASP A 184 -24.42 8.89 1.08
CA ASP A 184 -24.72 7.57 1.60
C ASP A 184 -23.80 6.48 1.04
N ASP A 185 -22.87 6.88 0.17
CA ASP A 185 -21.94 6.00 -0.52
C ASP A 185 -20.51 6.15 0.04
N VAL A 186 -19.69 5.13 -0.20
CA VAL A 186 -18.25 5.16 0.11
C VAL A 186 -17.42 4.85 -1.13
N ILE A 187 -16.32 5.59 -1.32
CA ILE A 187 -15.27 5.21 -2.27
C ILE A 187 -14.02 4.78 -1.52
N ILE A 188 -13.42 3.68 -1.97
CA ILE A 188 -12.16 3.14 -1.46
C ILE A 188 -11.11 3.32 -2.55
N GLY A 189 -10.19 4.26 -2.34
CA GLY A 189 -9.10 4.57 -3.24
C GLY A 189 -7.81 3.91 -2.83
N ILE A 190 -7.25 3.06 -3.70
CA ILE A 190 -5.98 2.35 -3.47
C ILE A 190 -4.93 2.91 -4.41
N SER A 191 -3.89 3.53 -3.84
CA SER A 191 -2.79 4.07 -4.65
C SER A 191 -1.52 4.24 -3.82
N PHE A 192 -0.41 3.80 -4.39
CA PHE A 192 0.93 3.85 -3.81
C PHE A 192 1.86 4.72 -4.67
N PRO A 193 3.11 4.99 -4.24
CA PRO A 193 4.05 5.86 -4.95
C PRO A 193 4.15 5.59 -6.44
N ARG A 194 4.26 6.69 -7.11
CA ARG A 194 3.77 7.21 -8.39
C ARG A 194 2.25 7.23 -8.40
N TYR A 195 1.68 7.89 -7.38
CA TYR A 195 0.24 7.99 -7.14
C TYR A 195 -0.56 8.33 -8.39
N SER A 196 -1.70 7.66 -8.55
CA SER A 196 -2.55 7.86 -9.71
C SER A 196 -3.41 9.11 -9.60
N MET A 197 -3.19 10.07 -10.50
CA MET A 197 -4.06 11.26 -10.59
C MET A 197 -5.51 10.90 -10.92
N ARG A 198 -5.77 9.81 -11.60
CA ARG A 198 -7.15 9.36 -11.88
C ARG A 198 -7.84 8.84 -10.63
N THR A 199 -7.12 8.11 -9.78
CA THR A 199 -7.65 7.67 -8.47
C THR A 199 -7.91 8.90 -7.58
N LEU A 200 -6.98 9.85 -7.53
CA LEU A 200 -7.15 11.09 -6.78
C LEU A 200 -8.37 11.90 -7.24
N LYS A 201 -8.55 12.07 -8.56
CA LYS A 201 -9.72 12.77 -9.13
C LYS A 201 -11.04 12.05 -8.84
N ALA A 202 -11.05 10.72 -8.81
CA ALA A 202 -12.24 9.96 -8.43
C ALA A 202 -12.61 10.24 -6.96
N MET A 203 -11.63 10.27 -6.08
CA MET A 203 -11.84 10.57 -4.65
C MET A 203 -12.28 12.04 -4.43
N GLU A 204 -11.65 13.00 -5.12
CA GLU A 204 -12.08 14.40 -5.13
C GLU A 204 -13.54 14.53 -5.55
N PHE A 205 -13.92 13.88 -6.66
CA PHE A 205 -15.28 13.89 -7.17
C PHE A 205 -16.29 13.32 -6.16
N ALA A 206 -15.95 12.23 -5.48
CA ALA A 206 -16.78 11.63 -4.45
C ALA A 206 -16.90 12.54 -3.22
N ASN A 207 -15.77 13.08 -2.74
CA ASN A 207 -15.75 14.01 -1.62
C ASN A 207 -16.59 15.26 -1.88
N ASN A 208 -16.54 15.85 -3.10
CA ASN A 208 -17.33 16.99 -3.50
C ASN A 208 -18.86 16.71 -3.52
N ARG A 209 -19.25 15.42 -3.48
CA ARG A 209 -20.63 14.94 -3.34
C ARG A 209 -20.95 14.43 -1.94
N SER A 210 -20.09 14.76 -0.98
CA SER A 210 -20.21 14.36 0.42
C SER A 210 -20.18 12.85 0.66
N ALA A 211 -19.78 12.03 -0.32
CA ALA A 211 -19.51 10.62 -0.12
C ALA A 211 -18.30 10.43 0.81
N LYS A 212 -18.31 9.34 1.57
CA LYS A 212 -17.18 8.98 2.40
C LYS A 212 -16.02 8.48 1.53
N VAL A 213 -14.80 8.84 1.89
CA VAL A 213 -13.59 8.47 1.16
C VAL A 213 -12.65 7.72 2.09
N ILE A 214 -12.38 6.46 1.80
CA ILE A 214 -11.35 5.65 2.47
C ILE A 214 -10.15 5.56 1.55
N THR A 215 -8.95 5.80 2.08
CA THR A 215 -7.70 5.61 1.33
C THR A 215 -6.88 4.47 1.88
N LEU A 216 -6.30 3.67 0.99
CA LEU A 216 -5.23 2.73 1.31
C LEU A 216 -3.97 3.18 0.56
N THR A 217 -2.96 3.61 1.30
CA THR A 217 -1.74 4.22 0.78
C THR A 217 -0.55 3.96 1.72
N ASP A 218 0.65 4.44 1.38
CA ASP A 218 1.89 4.11 2.11
C ASP A 218 2.31 5.13 3.17
N SER A 219 1.73 6.32 3.17
CA SER A 219 2.16 7.41 4.04
C SER A 219 1.02 8.35 4.41
N VAL A 220 1.07 8.90 5.62
CA VAL A 220 0.17 9.98 6.06
C VAL A 220 0.33 11.25 5.20
N HIS A 221 1.47 11.39 4.54
CA HIS A 221 1.78 12.52 3.65
C HIS A 221 1.40 12.26 2.18
N SER A 222 0.81 11.11 1.89
CA SER A 222 0.32 10.78 0.54
C SER A 222 -0.67 11.83 0.05
N PRO A 223 -0.59 12.27 -1.24
CA PRO A 223 -1.60 13.15 -1.82
C PRO A 223 -2.99 12.50 -1.84
N MET A 224 -3.06 11.17 -1.71
CA MET A 224 -4.32 10.44 -1.64
C MET A 224 -5.14 10.84 -0.41
N ASN A 225 -4.49 11.29 0.66
CA ASN A 225 -5.16 11.67 1.91
C ASN A 225 -5.84 13.03 1.86
N LEU A 226 -5.66 13.78 0.78
CA LEU A 226 -6.19 15.15 0.66
C LEU A 226 -7.72 15.22 0.77
N TYR A 227 -8.40 14.19 0.28
CA TYR A 227 -9.87 14.13 0.25
C TYR A 227 -10.44 13.02 1.14
N SER A 228 -9.60 12.35 1.93
CA SER A 228 -10.04 11.18 2.67
C SER A 228 -10.74 11.51 3.98
N SER A 229 -11.76 10.73 4.29
CA SER A 229 -12.43 10.70 5.58
C SER A 229 -11.70 9.77 6.56
N CYS A 230 -10.99 8.78 6.03
CA CYS A 230 -10.28 7.76 6.78
C CYS A 230 -9.07 7.25 5.98
N ASN A 231 -7.91 7.16 6.63
CA ASN A 231 -6.65 6.78 6.01
C ASN A 231 -6.12 5.47 6.59
N LEU A 232 -5.95 4.47 5.74
CA LEU A 232 -5.29 3.23 6.08
C LEU A 232 -3.87 3.26 5.50
N ILE A 233 -2.88 3.20 6.37
CA ILE A 233 -1.48 3.29 5.98
C ILE A 233 -0.88 1.89 5.98
N ALA A 234 -0.42 1.44 4.81
CA ALA A 234 0.29 0.18 4.66
C ALA A 234 1.62 0.42 3.93
N LYS A 235 2.70 -0.06 4.49
CA LYS A 235 4.01 0.11 3.87
C LYS A 235 4.10 -0.70 2.58
N SER A 236 4.65 -0.06 1.58
CA SER A 236 5.00 -0.67 0.31
C SER A 236 6.46 -0.35 0.01
N ASP A 237 7.20 -1.26 -0.55
CA ASP A 237 8.60 -1.03 -0.92
C ASP A 237 8.85 -1.33 -2.39
N MET A 238 9.90 -0.72 -2.90
CA MET A 238 10.32 -0.89 -4.28
C MET A 238 11.37 -2.00 -4.35
N ALA A 239 10.94 -3.21 -4.70
CA ALA A 239 11.88 -4.32 -4.91
C ALA A 239 12.64 -4.19 -6.26
N SER A 240 12.02 -3.57 -7.28
CA SER A 240 12.61 -3.30 -8.60
C SER A 240 11.69 -2.34 -9.36
N ILE A 241 11.21 -2.75 -10.55
CA ILE A 241 10.06 -2.11 -11.22
C ILE A 241 8.75 -2.40 -10.49
N VAL A 242 8.77 -3.39 -9.60
CA VAL A 242 7.64 -3.85 -8.79
C VAL A 242 7.65 -3.15 -7.44
N ASP A 243 6.52 -2.55 -7.09
CA ASP A 243 6.26 -2.15 -5.70
C ASP A 243 5.64 -3.35 -4.97
N SER A 244 6.19 -3.75 -3.83
CA SER A 244 5.57 -4.77 -3.00
C SER A 244 4.21 -4.30 -2.49
N LEU A 245 3.19 -5.08 -2.73
CA LEU A 245 1.81 -4.82 -2.29
C LEU A 245 1.34 -5.87 -1.26
N VAL A 246 2.27 -6.58 -0.63
CA VAL A 246 1.95 -7.65 0.33
C VAL A 246 1.33 -7.07 1.59
N ALA A 247 1.91 -6.04 2.19
CA ALA A 247 1.32 -5.38 3.36
C ALA A 247 -0.02 -4.68 3.04
N PRO A 248 -0.18 -3.94 1.92
CA PRO A 248 -1.49 -3.50 1.45
C PRO A 248 -2.53 -4.61 1.32
N LEU A 249 -2.16 -5.74 0.74
CA LEU A 249 -3.06 -6.90 0.63
C LEU A 249 -3.44 -7.45 2.00
N SER A 250 -2.49 -7.51 2.94
CA SER A 250 -2.76 -7.95 4.32
C SER A 250 -3.76 -7.03 5.04
N VAL A 251 -3.71 -5.71 4.79
CA VAL A 251 -4.71 -4.76 5.32
C VAL A 251 -6.09 -5.00 4.71
N ILE A 252 -6.15 -5.28 3.40
CA ILE A 252 -7.40 -5.64 2.72
C ILE A 252 -7.97 -6.94 3.31
N ASN A 253 -7.14 -7.96 3.54
CA ASN A 253 -7.56 -9.21 4.19
C ASN A 253 -8.14 -8.94 5.59
N ALA A 254 -7.49 -8.07 6.37
CA ALA A 254 -8.00 -7.70 7.70
C ALA A 254 -9.36 -7.01 7.62
N LEU A 255 -9.58 -6.11 6.65
CA LEU A 255 -10.88 -5.48 6.40
C LEU A 255 -11.95 -6.52 6.04
N ILE A 256 -11.63 -7.44 5.13
CA ILE A 256 -12.54 -8.52 4.72
C ILE A 256 -12.95 -9.36 5.94
N VAL A 257 -11.97 -9.80 6.74
CA VAL A 257 -12.24 -10.60 7.96
C VAL A 257 -13.11 -9.82 8.94
N ALA A 258 -12.81 -8.55 9.20
CA ALA A 258 -13.59 -7.72 10.12
C ALA A 258 -15.04 -7.53 9.64
N LEU A 259 -15.24 -7.31 8.33
CA LEU A 259 -16.57 -7.20 7.71
C LEU A 259 -17.33 -8.53 7.76
N CYS A 260 -16.68 -9.64 7.45
CA CYS A 260 -17.28 -10.98 7.57
C CYS A 260 -17.74 -11.27 9.01
N MET A 261 -16.92 -10.94 10.02
CA MET A 261 -17.31 -11.14 11.43
C MET A 261 -18.51 -10.28 11.82
N LYS A 262 -18.62 -9.06 11.31
CA LYS A 262 -19.75 -8.15 11.59
C LYS A 262 -21.05 -8.57 10.87
N LYS A 263 -20.93 -9.20 9.69
CA LYS A 263 -22.07 -9.65 8.85
C LYS A 263 -22.18 -11.18 8.80
N GLN A 264 -21.73 -11.89 9.83
CA GLN A 264 -21.56 -13.35 9.80
C GLN A 264 -22.81 -14.09 9.29
N GLY A 265 -24.01 -13.75 9.75
CA GLY A 265 -25.24 -14.41 9.32
C GLY A 265 -25.55 -14.22 7.83
N GLU A 266 -25.38 -12.99 7.31
CA GLU A 266 -25.62 -12.68 5.90
C GLU A 266 -24.59 -13.36 5.01
N VAL A 267 -23.31 -13.39 5.44
CA VAL A 267 -22.23 -14.05 4.68
C VAL A 267 -22.44 -15.55 4.60
N VAL A 268 -22.82 -16.21 5.71
CA VAL A 268 -23.11 -17.64 5.73
C VAL A 268 -24.23 -17.97 4.77
N ASN A 269 -25.35 -17.24 4.83
CA ASN A 269 -26.48 -17.47 3.90
C ASN A 269 -26.08 -17.31 2.43
N THR A 270 -25.24 -16.29 2.12
CA THR A 270 -24.76 -16.08 0.74
C THR A 270 -23.86 -17.22 0.30
N LEU A 271 -22.97 -17.70 1.16
CA LEU A 271 -22.07 -18.81 0.84
C LEU A 271 -22.84 -20.13 0.65
N GLU A 272 -23.83 -20.41 1.49
CA GLU A 272 -24.70 -21.58 1.32
C GLU A 272 -25.41 -21.56 -0.05
N MET A 273 -25.98 -20.40 -0.43
CA MET A 273 -26.60 -20.25 -1.76
C MET A 273 -25.58 -20.43 -2.90
N LEU A 274 -24.35 -19.97 -2.72
CA LEU A 274 -23.28 -20.12 -3.73
C LEU A 274 -22.83 -21.59 -3.84
N GLU A 275 -22.69 -22.31 -2.73
CA GLU A 275 -22.34 -23.74 -2.74
C GLU A 275 -23.41 -24.55 -3.49
N ASP A 276 -24.70 -24.28 -3.25
CA ASP A 276 -25.81 -24.92 -3.98
C ASP A 276 -25.72 -24.65 -5.49
N ILE A 277 -25.42 -23.40 -5.88
CA ILE A 277 -25.24 -23.01 -7.29
C ILE A 277 -24.02 -23.70 -7.90
N TRP A 278 -22.90 -23.71 -7.16
CA TRP A 278 -21.67 -24.35 -7.65
C TRP A 278 -21.85 -25.85 -7.86
N ASP A 279 -22.58 -26.51 -7.00
CA ASP A 279 -22.93 -27.94 -7.14
C ASP A 279 -23.87 -28.15 -8.36
N GLU A 280 -24.93 -27.32 -8.50
CA GLU A 280 -25.86 -27.42 -9.62
C GLU A 280 -25.17 -27.24 -10.98
N TYR A 281 -24.23 -26.26 -11.08
CA TYR A 281 -23.52 -25.93 -12.30
C TYR A 281 -22.17 -26.61 -12.46
N GLN A 282 -21.80 -27.50 -11.53
CA GLN A 282 -20.52 -28.24 -11.52
C GLN A 282 -19.31 -27.32 -11.68
N VAL A 283 -19.29 -26.21 -10.92
CA VAL A 283 -18.22 -25.21 -10.98
C VAL A 283 -16.91 -25.79 -10.45
N TYR A 284 -16.98 -26.66 -9.44
CA TYR A 284 -15.84 -27.40 -8.88
C TYR A 284 -16.00 -28.89 -9.19
N GLU A 285 -14.94 -29.55 -9.67
CA GLU A 285 -14.92 -30.99 -9.86
C GLU A 285 -14.91 -31.69 -8.50
N ASN A 286 -16.06 -32.17 -8.05
CA ASN A 286 -16.17 -32.95 -6.83
C ASN A 286 -15.60 -34.38 -7.01
N ASP A 287 -15.45 -34.87 -8.25
CA ASP A 287 -15.06 -36.27 -8.53
C ASP A 287 -13.58 -36.56 -8.25
N GLU A 288 -12.65 -35.60 -8.40
CA GLU A 288 -11.24 -35.84 -8.05
C GLU A 288 -10.99 -35.83 -6.54
N ILE A 289 -11.78 -35.10 -5.77
CA ILE A 289 -11.63 -35.06 -4.30
C ILE A 289 -12.07 -36.41 -3.67
N ASN A 290 -13.06 -37.10 -4.22
CA ASN A 290 -13.49 -38.38 -3.71
C ASN A 290 -12.44 -39.49 -3.89
N TYR A 291 -11.61 -39.45 -4.94
CA TYR A 291 -10.48 -40.38 -5.10
C TYR A 291 -9.29 -40.07 -4.17
N ILE A 292 -9.11 -38.81 -3.82
CA ILE A 292 -8.06 -38.36 -2.87
C ILE A 292 -8.53 -38.61 -1.42
N ASP A 293 -9.83 -38.47 -1.14
CA ASP A 293 -10.41 -38.47 0.21
C ASP A 293 -10.24 -39.81 0.92
N ASP A 294 -10.50 -40.94 0.27
CA ASP A 294 -10.35 -42.27 0.90
C ASP A 294 -8.89 -42.60 1.23
N SER A 295 -7.92 -42.15 0.41
CA SER A 295 -6.50 -42.36 0.69
C SER A 295 -5.93 -41.38 1.72
N MET A 296 -6.45 -40.14 1.78
CA MET A 296 -6.06 -39.14 2.77
C MET A 296 -6.76 -39.35 4.11
N LYS A 297 -8.04 -39.68 4.17
CA LYS A 297 -8.75 -40.07 5.42
C LYS A 297 -8.01 -41.20 6.11
N MET A 298 -7.58 -42.22 5.38
CA MET A 298 -6.76 -43.32 5.95
C MET A 298 -5.41 -42.87 6.49
N ARG A 299 -4.79 -41.81 5.91
CA ARG A 299 -3.52 -41.26 6.42
C ARG A 299 -3.70 -40.42 7.67
N TYR A 300 -4.75 -39.62 7.77
CA TYR A 300 -5.02 -38.77 8.94
C TYR A 300 -5.49 -39.60 10.12
N THR A 301 -6.30 -40.65 9.92
CA THR A 301 -6.71 -41.57 10.97
C THR A 301 -5.53 -42.32 11.57
N ARG A 302 -4.53 -42.73 10.75
CA ARG A 302 -3.30 -43.42 11.23
C ARG A 302 -2.33 -42.50 11.96
N LEU A 303 -2.40 -41.18 11.77
CA LEU A 303 -1.57 -40.20 12.48
C LEU A 303 -2.19 -39.80 13.82
N GLY A 304 -3.51 -39.86 13.96
CA GLY A 304 -4.21 -39.64 15.23
C GLY A 304 -4.04 -40.78 16.23
N GLU A 305 -3.95 -42.04 15.77
CA GLU A 305 -3.78 -43.23 16.63
C GLU A 305 -2.32 -43.46 17.13
N LYS A 306 -1.35 -42.66 16.73
CA LYS A 306 0.03 -42.79 17.21
C LYS A 306 0.41 -41.80 18.32
N ASN A 307 -0.53 -40.96 18.80
CA ASN A 307 -0.33 -39.98 19.86
C ASN A 307 -1.25 -40.14 21.05
N GLU A 308 -1.77 -41.37 21.30
CA GLU A 308 -2.34 -41.79 22.58
C GLU A 308 -1.43 -42.77 23.32
#